data_809a31db7b8db225d162513bd9ae6288
#
_entry.id   809a31db7b8db225d162513bd9ae6288
#
_cell.length_a   1.000
_cell.length_b   1.000
_cell.length_c   1.000
_cell.angle_alpha   90.00
_cell.angle_beta   90.00
_cell.angle_gamma   90.00
#
_symmetry.space_group_name_H-M   'P 1'
#
loop_
_entity.id
_entity.type
_entity.pdbx_description
1 polymer ?
#
loop_
_entity_poly.entity_id
_entity_poly.type
_entity_poly.pdbx_seq_one_letter_code
_entity_poly.pdbx_strand_id
1 'polypeptide(L)'
;MDRQVKNRRFHKKSRRGFVSPETQSPAARSPIGPDLTLHDAHGSPTVTGTWPGSSDCDELFTLQHLGLLHHIEAGIADWLMVTQPMEFLVQECMTLALSTPYLMNQLLALSAQHLSIVYRDKTSAYHDLATQPQTRALRNFSKTKEDTTEEGVVAKFLFSSLVGVQALAQTLSANRDNFDKYMDGVIDCMKLQRGVRIIEESSWTILRESSLSEWITSIEEFEKLDDGVLPGGLHDLHEMLLSSGMDEESIDACAGAVQGLGFVRRRLDAPNTSGIHAPLNWPTLVSGDYIRLLGDRRPEALAVLAHWAAYLHRCRGFWVFGDAGEHLIRGICRELGDRWKEWLLVPLQAISDT
;
A
#
# COMPACT_ATOMS: atom_id res chain seq x y z
N MET A 1 9.93 -20.09 -63.29
CA MET A 1 11.26 -20.75 -63.09
C MET A 1 11.27 -21.38 -61.72
N ASP A 2 11.09 -22.66 -61.79
CA ASP A 2 11.09 -23.69 -60.77
C ASP A 2 12.36 -23.76 -59.92
N ARG A 3 12.20 -24.24 -58.70
CA ARG A 3 12.99 -25.31 -58.04
C ARG A 3 12.43 -25.46 -56.62
N GLN A 4 11.49 -26.35 -56.39
CA GLN A 4 11.53 -27.78 -55.95
C GLN A 4 12.49 -28.07 -54.76
N VAL A 5 11.88 -28.31 -53.61
CA VAL A 5 11.75 -29.57 -52.83
C VAL A 5 13.04 -30.30 -52.50
N LYS A 6 13.26 -30.59 -51.21
CA LYS A 6 13.70 -31.90 -50.73
C LYS A 6 13.28 -32.18 -49.29
N ASN A 7 12.32 -33.07 -49.18
CA ASN A 7 12.01 -33.91 -48.02
C ASN A 7 13.20 -34.82 -47.68
N ARG A 8 13.49 -35.00 -46.41
CA ARG A 8 14.13 -36.23 -45.91
C ARG A 8 13.42 -36.72 -44.67
N ARG A 9 12.67 -37.81 -44.85
CA ARG A 9 12.26 -38.78 -43.82
C ARG A 9 13.49 -39.61 -43.45
N PHE A 10 13.70 -39.90 -42.14
CA PHE A 10 14.36 -41.12 -41.69
C PHE A 10 13.77 -41.58 -40.34
N HIS A 11 13.11 -42.73 -40.46
CA HIS A 11 13.07 -43.94 -39.67
C HIS A 11 12.98 -43.94 -38.13
N LYS A 12 11.86 -44.47 -37.75
CA LYS A 12 11.48 -45.23 -36.57
C LYS A 12 12.52 -46.29 -36.16
N LYS A 13 12.99 -46.26 -34.88
CA LYS A 13 13.47 -47.45 -34.19
C LYS A 13 12.89 -47.54 -32.78
N SER A 14 12.47 -48.74 -32.50
CA SER A 14 11.63 -49.26 -31.44
C SER A 14 12.37 -49.45 -30.10
N ARG A 15 11.62 -49.27 -29.01
CA ARG A 15 11.64 -49.97 -27.73
C ARG A 15 12.93 -50.07 -26.90
N ARG A 16 12.89 -49.39 -25.74
CA ARG A 16 13.09 -50.07 -24.44
C ARG A 16 12.47 -49.18 -23.35
N GLY A 17 11.64 -49.79 -22.49
CA GLY A 17 10.97 -49.14 -21.39
C GLY A 17 11.98 -48.64 -20.37
N PHE A 18 11.75 -47.42 -19.93
CA PHE A 18 12.35 -46.87 -18.72
C PHE A 18 11.19 -46.49 -17.80
N VAL A 19 11.20 -47.06 -16.62
CA VAL A 19 10.33 -46.80 -15.50
C VAL A 19 10.57 -45.34 -15.12
N SER A 20 9.52 -44.50 -15.15
CA SER A 20 9.54 -43.14 -14.62
C SER A 20 9.66 -43.19 -13.11
N PRO A 21 10.61 -42.47 -12.50
CA PRO A 21 10.49 -42.15 -11.08
C PRO A 21 9.37 -41.11 -10.93
N GLU A 22 8.43 -41.38 -10.04
CA GLU A 22 7.44 -40.44 -9.56
C GLU A 22 8.14 -39.17 -9.09
N THR A 23 7.94 -38.07 -9.83
CA THR A 23 8.34 -36.74 -9.40
C THR A 23 7.31 -36.31 -8.37
N GLN A 24 7.63 -36.53 -7.10
CA GLN A 24 6.93 -35.85 -6.00
C GLN A 24 7.12 -34.35 -6.18
N SER A 25 6.02 -33.68 -6.44
CA SER A 25 5.94 -32.21 -6.31
C SER A 25 6.44 -31.83 -4.92
N PRO A 26 7.32 -30.83 -4.80
CA PRO A 26 7.67 -30.30 -3.49
C PRO A 26 6.41 -29.68 -2.91
N ALA A 27 5.90 -30.27 -1.83
CA ALA A 27 4.88 -29.69 -0.99
C ALA A 27 5.32 -28.28 -0.64
N ALA A 28 4.41 -27.32 -0.90
CA ALA A 28 4.57 -25.96 -0.45
C ALA A 28 4.90 -26.00 1.04
N ARG A 29 6.11 -25.58 1.41
CA ARG A 29 6.48 -25.35 2.78
C ARG A 29 5.66 -24.16 3.24
N SER A 30 4.64 -24.42 4.03
CA SER A 30 4.01 -23.39 4.85
C SER A 30 5.12 -22.73 5.65
N PRO A 31 5.20 -21.39 5.69
CA PRO A 31 6.14 -20.72 6.56
C PRO A 31 5.79 -21.13 8.00
N ILE A 32 6.75 -21.73 8.69
CA ILE A 32 6.67 -22.02 10.11
C ILE A 32 6.71 -20.67 10.80
N GLY A 33 5.52 -20.10 11.01
CA GLY A 33 5.39 -18.96 11.91
C GLY A 33 5.78 -19.43 13.33
N PRO A 34 6.48 -18.61 14.12
CA PRO A 34 6.75 -18.96 15.49
C PRO A 34 5.42 -19.18 16.20
N ASP A 35 5.22 -20.37 16.70
CA ASP A 35 4.07 -20.73 17.52
C ASP A 35 4.23 -20.02 18.88
N LEU A 36 3.81 -18.74 18.91
CA LEU A 36 3.74 -17.95 20.14
C LEU A 36 2.52 -18.42 20.91
N THR A 37 2.66 -19.59 21.55
CA THR A 37 1.70 -20.03 22.56
C THR A 37 1.67 -18.98 23.66
N LEU A 38 0.58 -18.24 23.72
CA LEU A 38 0.22 -17.39 24.84
C LEU A 38 -0.05 -18.32 26.05
N HIS A 39 1.01 -18.65 26.78
CA HIS A 39 0.86 -19.22 28.11
C HIS A 39 0.69 -18.05 29.08
N ASP A 40 -0.48 -17.96 29.68
CA ASP A 40 -0.70 -17.23 30.92
C ASP A 40 0.22 -17.82 32.01
N ALA A 41 1.41 -17.26 32.14
CA ALA A 41 2.32 -17.58 33.21
C ALA A 41 2.51 -16.31 34.07
N HIS A 42 1.88 -16.30 35.19
CA HIS A 42 2.26 -15.43 36.30
C HIS A 42 3.73 -15.68 36.66
N GLY A 43 4.57 -14.65 36.45
CA GLY A 43 5.96 -14.64 36.91
C GLY A 43 6.98 -14.66 35.78
N SER A 44 7.18 -13.54 35.10
CA SER A 44 8.32 -13.32 34.20
C SER A 44 9.55 -12.90 35.01
N PRO A 45 10.71 -13.54 34.81
CA PRO A 45 11.96 -13.00 35.35
C PRO A 45 12.35 -11.75 34.55
N THR A 46 12.36 -10.60 35.22
CA THR A 46 12.81 -9.33 34.67
C THR A 46 14.33 -9.35 34.56
N VAL A 47 14.85 -9.49 33.35
CA VAL A 47 16.28 -9.25 33.08
C VAL A 47 16.46 -7.75 32.91
N THR A 48 16.91 -7.08 33.97
CA THR A 48 17.28 -5.66 33.96
C THR A 48 18.68 -5.50 33.43
N GLY A 49 18.83 -5.32 32.13
CA GLY A 49 20.05 -4.79 31.52
C GLY A 49 19.91 -3.29 31.35
N THR A 50 20.44 -2.49 32.26
CA THR A 50 20.48 -1.03 32.15
C THR A 50 21.55 -0.61 31.16
N TRP A 51 21.16 -0.07 30.02
CA TRP A 51 22.03 0.72 29.16
C TRP A 51 22.11 2.15 29.72
N PRO A 52 23.31 2.74 29.82
CA PRO A 52 23.41 4.09 30.35
C PRO A 52 22.90 5.11 29.33
N GLY A 53 21.79 5.77 29.64
CA GLY A 53 21.44 7.01 28.93
C GLY A 53 19.98 7.34 28.64
N SER A 54 18.96 6.71 29.22
CA SER A 54 17.62 7.30 29.15
C SER A 54 16.81 7.07 30.42
N SER A 55 16.28 8.15 30.95
CA SER A 55 15.45 8.18 32.16
C SER A 55 13.95 7.96 31.90
N ASP A 56 13.60 7.28 30.82
CA ASP A 56 12.21 6.93 30.52
C ASP A 56 12.07 5.40 30.50
N CYS A 57 11.53 4.86 31.61
CA CYS A 57 11.29 3.42 31.79
C CYS A 57 10.19 2.81 30.88
N ASP A 58 9.75 3.54 29.85
CA ASP A 58 8.64 3.15 28.98
C ASP A 58 9.04 2.32 27.73
N GLU A 59 10.33 2.05 27.51
CA GLU A 59 10.83 1.38 26.30
C GLU A 59 11.39 -0.04 26.52
N LEU A 60 10.71 -0.85 27.33
CA LEU A 60 11.05 -2.26 27.42
C LEU A 60 10.52 -3.04 26.21
N PHE A 61 11.42 -3.50 25.34
CA PHE A 61 11.08 -4.44 24.28
C PHE A 61 10.86 -5.83 24.90
N THR A 62 9.75 -6.48 24.53
CA THR A 62 9.38 -7.83 24.99
C THR A 62 9.78 -8.87 23.96
N LEU A 63 9.70 -10.17 24.32
CA LEU A 63 9.86 -11.28 23.36
C LEU A 63 8.86 -11.18 22.18
N GLN A 64 7.68 -10.64 22.42
CA GLN A 64 6.71 -10.38 21.34
C GLN A 64 7.24 -9.36 20.33
N HIS A 65 7.86 -8.26 20.80
CA HIS A 65 8.49 -7.28 19.91
C HIS A 65 9.65 -7.89 19.13
N LEU A 66 10.45 -8.78 19.72
CA LEU A 66 11.49 -9.52 19.01
C LEU A 66 10.91 -10.46 17.94
N GLY A 67 9.77 -11.09 18.23
CA GLY A 67 9.04 -11.88 17.23
C GLY A 67 8.56 -11.03 16.05
N LEU A 68 8.06 -9.81 16.30
CA LEU A 68 7.68 -8.87 15.25
C LEU A 68 8.89 -8.39 14.43
N LEU A 69 10.02 -8.09 15.10
CA LEU A 69 11.26 -7.72 14.43
C LEU A 69 11.78 -8.87 13.55
N HIS A 70 11.74 -10.10 14.04
CA HIS A 70 12.10 -11.27 13.24
C HIS A 70 11.20 -11.41 12.01
N HIS A 71 9.90 -11.16 12.13
CA HIS A 71 8.98 -11.16 10.99
C HIS A 71 9.34 -10.09 9.96
N ILE A 72 9.77 -8.91 10.40
CA ILE A 72 10.25 -7.84 9.53
C ILE A 72 11.52 -8.31 8.78
N GLU A 73 12.54 -8.73 9.52
CA GLU A 73 13.84 -9.16 8.95
C GLU A 73 13.71 -10.35 7.99
N ALA A 74 12.80 -11.29 8.31
CA ALA A 74 12.59 -12.50 7.51
C ALA A 74 11.90 -12.24 6.16
N GLY A 75 11.18 -11.12 5.99
CA GLY A 75 10.42 -10.97 4.76
C GLY A 75 9.68 -9.66 4.52
N ILE A 76 10.13 -8.53 5.09
CA ILE A 76 9.44 -7.23 4.88
C ILE A 76 9.34 -6.86 3.39
N ALA A 77 10.37 -7.13 2.59
CA ALA A 77 10.35 -6.86 1.16
C ALA A 77 9.25 -7.69 0.45
N ASP A 78 9.09 -8.94 0.85
CA ASP A 78 8.10 -9.86 0.27
C ASP A 78 6.67 -9.43 0.60
N TRP A 79 6.36 -9.20 1.90
CA TRP A 79 4.99 -8.85 2.29
C TRP A 79 4.64 -7.38 2.01
N LEU A 80 5.61 -6.48 1.88
CA LEU A 80 5.39 -5.15 1.28
C LEU A 80 5.42 -5.20 -0.25
N MET A 81 5.72 -6.36 -0.87
CA MET A 81 5.82 -6.53 -2.31
C MET A 81 6.79 -5.54 -2.96
N VAL A 82 7.87 -5.22 -2.25
CA VAL A 82 8.92 -4.33 -2.74
C VAL A 82 9.83 -5.12 -3.68
N THR A 83 10.07 -4.56 -4.85
CA THR A 83 10.95 -5.16 -5.87
C THR A 83 12.06 -4.17 -6.24
N GLN A 84 13.09 -4.66 -6.94
CA GLN A 84 14.10 -3.77 -7.52
C GLN A 84 13.43 -2.66 -8.36
N PRO A 85 13.89 -1.40 -8.29
CA PRO A 85 15.05 -0.90 -7.53
C PRO A 85 14.75 -0.43 -6.09
N MET A 86 13.56 -0.71 -5.54
CA MET A 86 13.11 -0.15 -4.26
C MET A 86 13.58 -0.92 -3.00
N GLU A 87 14.26 -2.06 -3.15
CA GLU A 87 14.71 -2.87 -2.01
C GLU A 87 15.64 -2.12 -1.05
N PHE A 88 16.42 -1.16 -1.57
CA PHE A 88 17.27 -0.33 -0.73
C PHE A 88 16.49 0.50 0.30
N LEU A 89 15.23 0.90 0.00
CA LEU A 89 14.38 1.63 0.96
C LEU A 89 14.11 0.80 2.22
N VAL A 90 13.99 -0.52 2.06
CA VAL A 90 13.81 -1.44 3.19
C VAL A 90 15.06 -1.48 4.05
N GLN A 91 16.24 -1.58 3.43
CA GLN A 91 17.52 -1.60 4.14
C GLN A 91 17.78 -0.28 4.86
N GLU A 92 17.54 0.84 4.18
CA GLU A 92 17.66 2.17 4.76
C GLU A 92 16.73 2.35 5.95
N CYS A 93 15.45 1.95 5.79
CA CYS A 93 14.46 2.00 6.85
C CYS A 93 14.89 1.17 8.07
N MET A 94 15.40 -0.05 7.88
CA MET A 94 15.86 -0.90 8.95
C MET A 94 17.10 -0.32 9.66
N THR A 95 18.05 0.23 8.89
CA THR A 95 19.25 0.86 9.44
C THR A 95 18.89 2.04 10.33
N LEU A 96 18.05 2.96 9.84
CA LEU A 96 17.61 4.13 10.59
C LEU A 96 16.75 3.76 11.79
N ALA A 97 15.93 2.72 11.71
CA ALA A 97 15.07 2.29 12.79
C ALA A 97 15.85 1.84 14.03
N LEU A 98 17.08 1.32 13.88
CA LEU A 98 17.92 0.91 15.01
C LEU A 98 18.34 2.09 15.91
N SER A 99 18.41 3.31 15.37
CA SER A 99 18.75 4.53 16.10
C SER A 99 17.56 5.46 16.32
N THR A 100 16.38 5.16 15.72
CA THR A 100 15.20 6.03 15.69
C THR A 100 14.00 5.35 16.33
N PRO A 101 13.72 5.55 17.63
CA PRO A 101 12.68 4.82 18.36
C PRO A 101 11.27 4.92 17.74
N TYR A 102 10.88 6.08 17.20
CA TYR A 102 9.57 6.22 16.57
C TYR A 102 9.44 5.38 15.29
N LEU A 103 10.52 5.27 14.50
CA LEU A 103 10.54 4.47 13.28
C LEU A 103 10.53 2.97 13.59
N MET A 104 11.30 2.52 14.58
CA MET A 104 11.28 1.12 15.04
C MET A 104 9.89 0.72 15.55
N ASN A 105 9.28 1.54 16.40
CA ASN A 105 7.95 1.25 16.92
C ASN A 105 6.90 1.22 15.78
N GLN A 106 7.03 2.07 14.77
CA GLN A 106 6.15 2.05 13.60
C GLN A 106 6.30 0.77 12.77
N LEU A 107 7.52 0.30 12.56
CA LEU A 107 7.78 -0.98 11.88
C LEU A 107 7.18 -2.16 12.65
N LEU A 108 7.33 -2.20 13.98
CA LEU A 108 6.73 -3.23 14.82
C LEU A 108 5.20 -3.21 14.74
N ALA A 109 4.59 -2.01 14.75
CA ALA A 109 3.15 -1.85 14.60
C ALA A 109 2.66 -2.35 13.24
N LEU A 110 3.39 -2.02 12.16
CA LEU A 110 3.05 -2.47 10.81
C LEU A 110 3.20 -3.99 10.66
N SER A 111 4.25 -4.57 11.27
CA SER A 111 4.46 -6.02 11.32
C SER A 111 3.30 -6.74 12.00
N ALA A 112 2.86 -6.24 13.16
CA ALA A 112 1.71 -6.79 13.86
C ALA A 112 0.40 -6.64 13.05
N GLN A 113 0.21 -5.51 12.38
CA GLN A 113 -0.93 -5.28 11.48
C GLN A 113 -0.94 -6.29 10.33
N HIS A 114 0.19 -6.53 9.68
CA HIS A 114 0.30 -7.54 8.63
C HIS A 114 -0.07 -8.94 9.16
N LEU A 115 0.49 -9.33 10.31
CA LEU A 115 0.20 -10.63 10.94
C LEU A 115 -1.29 -10.76 11.32
N SER A 116 -1.96 -9.68 11.71
CA SER A 116 -3.40 -9.70 12.03
C SER A 116 -4.27 -10.04 10.80
N ILE A 117 -3.80 -9.73 9.62
CA ILE A 117 -4.50 -10.01 8.35
C ILE A 117 -4.17 -11.43 7.85
N VAL A 118 -2.91 -11.83 7.97
CA VAL A 118 -2.45 -13.17 7.53
C VAL A 118 -2.98 -14.27 8.44
N TYR A 119 -2.94 -14.07 9.76
CA TYR A 119 -3.40 -15.06 10.74
C TYR A 119 -4.80 -14.69 11.27
N ARG A 120 -5.82 -15.01 10.49
CA ARG A 120 -7.22 -14.66 10.79
C ARG A 120 -7.77 -15.22 12.11
N ASP A 121 -7.23 -16.34 12.56
CA ASP A 121 -7.55 -16.96 13.86
C ASP A 121 -6.98 -16.19 15.06
N LYS A 122 -5.97 -15.35 14.86
CA LYS A 122 -5.27 -14.55 15.88
C LYS A 122 -5.41 -13.03 15.63
N THR A 123 -6.35 -12.60 14.80
CA THR A 123 -6.52 -11.19 14.40
C THR A 123 -6.58 -10.24 15.59
N SER A 124 -7.41 -10.55 16.63
CA SER A 124 -7.55 -9.69 17.82
C SER A 124 -6.23 -9.54 18.57
N ALA A 125 -5.50 -10.64 18.81
CA ALA A 125 -4.24 -10.61 19.53
C ALA A 125 -3.17 -9.77 18.82
N TYR A 126 -3.06 -9.90 17.50
CA TYR A 126 -2.11 -9.10 16.72
C TYR A 126 -2.55 -7.65 16.57
N HIS A 127 -3.85 -7.38 16.51
CA HIS A 127 -4.38 -6.01 16.51
C HIS A 127 -4.04 -5.29 17.84
N ASP A 128 -4.24 -5.95 18.97
CA ASP A 128 -3.88 -5.41 20.29
C ASP A 128 -2.36 -5.19 20.39
N LEU A 129 -1.57 -6.13 19.83
CA LEU A 129 -0.12 -6.03 19.78
C LEU A 129 0.36 -4.88 18.87
N ALA A 130 -0.38 -4.50 17.84
CA ALA A 130 -0.05 -3.36 16.97
C ALA A 130 -0.29 -2.00 17.65
N THR A 131 -1.31 -1.92 18.52
CA THR A 131 -1.79 -0.65 19.11
C THR A 131 -0.74 0.01 20.00
N GLN A 132 -0.03 -0.76 20.82
CA GLN A 132 0.95 -0.22 21.76
C GLN A 132 2.19 0.36 21.06
N PRO A 133 2.87 -0.36 20.13
CA PRO A 133 3.95 0.21 19.35
C PRO A 133 3.52 1.43 18.53
N GLN A 134 2.33 1.41 17.90
CA GLN A 134 1.83 2.56 17.15
C GLN A 134 1.65 3.79 18.04
N THR A 135 1.07 3.63 19.24
CA THR A 135 0.92 4.73 20.19
C THR A 135 2.27 5.28 20.65
N ARG A 136 3.26 4.40 20.87
CA ARG A 136 4.64 4.81 21.23
C ARG A 136 5.32 5.54 20.06
N ALA A 137 5.15 5.02 18.83
CA ALA A 137 5.70 5.62 17.62
C ALA A 137 5.21 7.07 17.47
N LEU A 138 3.91 7.29 17.54
CA LEU A 138 3.31 8.64 17.42
C LEU A 138 3.73 9.56 18.58
N ARG A 139 3.78 9.04 19.82
CA ARG A 139 4.24 9.81 20.99
C ARG A 139 5.70 10.22 20.88
N ASN A 140 6.57 9.31 20.44
CA ASN A 140 7.99 9.59 20.27
C ASN A 140 8.22 10.57 19.13
N PHE A 141 7.51 10.40 18.02
CA PHE A 141 7.53 11.34 16.90
C PHE A 141 7.11 12.75 17.31
N SER A 142 6.01 12.89 18.08
CA SER A 142 5.51 14.20 18.53
C SER A 142 6.45 14.92 19.52
N LYS A 143 7.34 14.19 20.19
CA LYS A 143 8.36 14.74 21.10
C LYS A 143 9.69 15.06 20.38
N THR A 144 9.85 14.56 19.14
CA THR A 144 11.08 14.80 18.39
C THR A 144 11.16 16.28 18.01
N LYS A 145 12.29 16.91 18.36
CA LYS A 145 12.60 18.27 17.92
C LYS A 145 12.77 18.30 16.41
N GLU A 146 12.63 19.48 15.85
CA GLU A 146 12.91 19.68 14.44
C GLU A 146 14.36 19.28 14.14
N ASP A 147 14.51 18.15 13.48
CA ASP A 147 15.79 17.62 13.06
C ASP A 147 15.89 17.81 11.54
N THR A 148 16.82 18.69 11.15
CA THR A 148 17.08 19.05 9.75
C THR A 148 18.30 18.34 9.18
N THR A 149 18.87 17.38 9.91
CA THR A 149 19.91 16.51 9.37
C THR A 149 19.31 15.61 8.27
N GLU A 150 20.15 15.16 7.35
CA GLU A 150 19.73 14.23 6.29
C GLU A 150 19.05 13.00 6.89
N GLU A 151 19.70 12.34 7.83
CA GLU A 151 19.20 11.13 8.50
C GLU A 151 17.83 11.39 9.19
N GLY A 152 17.70 12.53 9.88
CA GLY A 152 16.46 12.92 10.54
C GLY A 152 15.32 13.16 9.57
N VAL A 153 15.60 13.79 8.43
CA VAL A 153 14.61 14.04 7.37
C VAL A 153 14.20 12.74 6.69
N VAL A 154 15.15 11.87 6.34
CA VAL A 154 14.86 10.55 5.75
C VAL A 154 14.05 9.69 6.72
N ALA A 155 14.41 9.65 8.01
CA ALA A 155 13.67 8.90 9.01
C ALA A 155 12.22 9.38 9.17
N LYS A 156 11.98 10.71 9.15
CA LYS A 156 10.63 11.30 9.19
C LYS A 156 9.82 10.93 7.95
N PHE A 157 10.43 10.98 6.76
CA PHE A 157 9.80 10.60 5.50
C PHE A 157 9.36 9.13 5.52
N LEU A 158 10.27 8.22 5.88
CA LEU A 158 9.98 6.79 5.98
C LEU A 158 8.90 6.49 7.03
N PHE A 159 8.98 7.14 8.19
CA PHE A 159 7.97 7.03 9.23
C PHE A 159 6.58 7.45 8.73
N SER A 160 6.48 8.61 8.11
CA SER A 160 5.23 9.16 7.59
C SER A 160 4.62 8.25 6.52
N SER A 161 5.45 7.72 5.63
CA SER A 161 5.04 6.75 4.59
C SER A 161 4.48 5.47 5.22
N LEU A 162 5.15 4.90 6.22
CA LEU A 162 4.69 3.69 6.92
C LEU A 162 3.38 3.94 7.71
N VAL A 163 3.24 5.12 8.35
CA VAL A 163 1.97 5.53 9.01
C VAL A 163 0.84 5.59 7.97
N GLY A 164 1.10 6.16 6.79
CA GLY A 164 0.11 6.24 5.70
C GLY A 164 -0.35 4.86 5.22
N VAL A 165 0.59 3.93 5.02
CA VAL A 165 0.30 2.53 4.63
C VAL A 165 -0.53 1.83 5.71
N GLN A 166 -0.14 1.97 6.98
CA GLN A 166 -0.85 1.35 8.11
C GLN A 166 -2.26 1.92 8.27
N ALA A 167 -2.41 3.24 8.22
CA ALA A 167 -3.71 3.90 8.33
C ALA A 167 -4.67 3.45 7.22
N LEU A 168 -4.16 3.33 5.98
CA LEU A 168 -4.98 2.84 4.88
C LEU A 168 -5.39 1.37 5.08
N ALA A 169 -4.47 0.49 5.48
CA ALA A 169 -4.78 -0.92 5.76
C ALA A 169 -5.85 -1.07 6.85
N GLN A 170 -5.75 -0.30 7.93
CA GLN A 170 -6.74 -0.26 9.00
C GLN A 170 -8.10 0.23 8.50
N THR A 171 -8.11 1.33 7.76
CA THR A 171 -9.33 1.93 7.20
C THR A 171 -10.03 0.96 6.26
N LEU A 172 -9.29 0.38 5.31
CA LEU A 172 -9.84 -0.52 4.29
C LEU A 172 -10.35 -1.86 4.87
N SER A 173 -9.94 -2.24 6.07
CA SER A 173 -10.40 -3.44 6.77
C SER A 173 -11.52 -3.19 7.79
N ALA A 174 -11.70 -1.95 8.24
CA ALA A 174 -12.65 -1.60 9.29
C ALA A 174 -14.08 -1.32 8.74
N ASN A 175 -15.09 -1.39 9.64
CA ASN A 175 -16.47 -0.94 9.38
C ASN A 175 -17.15 -1.52 8.12
N ARG A 176 -16.78 -2.74 7.71
CA ARG A 176 -17.27 -3.38 6.48
C ARG A 176 -18.78 -3.63 6.46
N ASP A 177 -19.41 -3.68 7.60
CA ASP A 177 -20.85 -3.87 7.82
C ASP A 177 -21.66 -2.57 7.69
N ASN A 178 -21.00 -1.40 7.75
CA ASN A 178 -21.62 -0.09 7.66
C ASN A 178 -20.90 0.79 6.63
N PHE A 179 -21.48 0.92 5.44
CA PHE A 179 -20.87 1.62 4.31
C PHE A 179 -20.64 3.11 4.60
N ASP A 180 -21.54 3.79 5.30
CA ASP A 180 -21.37 5.20 5.65
C ASP A 180 -20.15 5.41 6.53
N LYS A 181 -19.99 4.63 7.61
CA LYS A 181 -18.82 4.67 8.49
C LYS A 181 -17.54 4.26 7.75
N TYR A 182 -17.64 3.32 6.83
CA TYR A 182 -16.53 2.91 5.99
C TYR A 182 -16.05 4.06 5.11
N MET A 183 -16.97 4.73 4.45
CA MET A 183 -16.67 5.90 3.60
C MET A 183 -16.11 7.08 4.40
N ASP A 184 -16.68 7.37 5.59
CA ASP A 184 -16.12 8.39 6.48
C ASP A 184 -14.67 8.09 6.85
N GLY A 185 -14.37 6.82 7.16
CA GLY A 185 -13.01 6.37 7.42
C GLY A 185 -12.07 6.56 6.23
N VAL A 186 -12.52 6.23 5.00
CA VAL A 186 -11.74 6.45 3.77
C VAL A 186 -11.44 7.92 3.57
N ILE A 187 -12.43 8.80 3.75
CA ILE A 187 -12.27 10.24 3.61
C ILE A 187 -11.28 10.80 4.65
N ASP A 188 -11.39 10.36 5.91
CA ASP A 188 -10.48 10.80 6.97
C ASP A 188 -9.04 10.30 6.75
N CYS A 189 -8.89 9.08 6.22
CA CYS A 189 -7.59 8.55 5.81
C CYS A 189 -6.98 9.40 4.66
N MET A 190 -7.77 9.81 3.67
CA MET A 190 -7.31 10.69 2.59
C MET A 190 -6.88 12.07 3.11
N LYS A 191 -7.61 12.65 4.07
CA LYS A 191 -7.22 13.91 4.74
C LYS A 191 -5.87 13.76 5.45
N LEU A 192 -5.66 12.63 6.16
CA LEU A 192 -4.41 12.33 6.85
C LEU A 192 -3.24 12.25 5.86
N GLN A 193 -3.37 11.46 4.80
CA GLN A 193 -2.31 11.26 3.81
C GLN A 193 -1.93 12.56 3.10
N ARG A 194 -2.91 13.40 2.77
CA ARG A 194 -2.65 14.73 2.22
C ARG A 194 -1.89 15.62 3.19
N GLY A 195 -2.22 15.58 4.49
CA GLY A 195 -1.49 16.31 5.53
C GLY A 195 -0.01 15.91 5.63
N VAL A 196 0.28 14.62 5.47
CA VAL A 196 1.65 14.09 5.44
C VAL A 196 2.44 14.67 4.25
N ARG A 197 1.86 14.70 3.06
CA ARG A 197 2.50 15.28 1.87
C ARG A 197 2.95 16.73 2.05
N ILE A 198 2.14 17.57 2.70
CA ILE A 198 2.48 18.98 2.94
C ILE A 198 3.77 19.10 3.78
N ILE A 199 3.96 18.20 4.76
CA ILE A 199 5.16 18.16 5.59
C ILE A 199 6.38 17.71 4.76
N GLU A 200 6.20 16.75 3.88
CA GLU A 200 7.25 16.22 3.01
C GLU A 200 7.74 17.24 1.98
N GLU A 201 6.85 18.05 1.42
CA GLU A 201 7.21 19.08 0.44
C GLU A 201 8.23 20.09 1.00
N SER A 202 8.16 20.43 2.29
CA SER A 202 9.12 21.32 2.94
C SER A 202 10.53 20.75 3.05
N SER A 203 10.68 19.43 3.01
CA SER A 203 11.94 18.70 3.16
C SER A 203 12.47 18.15 1.84
N TRP A 204 11.78 18.38 0.72
CA TRP A 204 12.06 17.76 -0.57
C TRP A 204 13.48 18.00 -1.09
N THR A 205 14.03 19.20 -0.85
CA THR A 205 15.42 19.52 -1.24
C THR A 205 16.44 18.62 -0.56
N ILE A 206 16.26 18.39 0.76
CA ILE A 206 17.15 17.53 1.54
C ILE A 206 17.00 16.07 1.09
N LEU A 207 15.75 15.62 0.86
CA LEU A 207 15.48 14.25 0.39
C LEU A 207 16.12 13.98 -0.98
N ARG A 208 16.15 14.96 -1.89
CA ARG A 208 16.82 14.84 -3.21
C ARG A 208 18.33 14.64 -3.11
N GLU A 209 18.97 15.16 -2.08
CA GLU A 209 20.41 15.09 -1.86
C GLU A 209 20.80 13.94 -0.92
N SER A 210 19.79 13.20 -0.39
CA SER A 210 19.96 12.12 0.57
C SER A 210 20.21 10.75 -0.08
N SER A 211 20.31 9.73 0.76
CA SER A 211 20.33 8.32 0.35
C SER A 211 19.13 7.91 -0.52
N LEU A 212 18.03 8.68 -0.52
CA LEU A 212 16.84 8.43 -1.35
C LEU A 212 16.90 9.08 -2.74
N SER A 213 17.99 9.76 -3.09
CA SER A 213 18.13 10.57 -4.33
C SER A 213 17.81 9.80 -5.61
N GLU A 214 18.30 8.57 -5.77
CA GLU A 214 18.05 7.74 -6.96
C GLU A 214 16.57 7.39 -7.10
N TRP A 215 15.91 7.06 -6.00
CA TRP A 215 14.49 6.76 -5.99
C TRP A 215 13.64 8.00 -6.32
N ILE A 216 13.96 9.16 -5.72
CA ILE A 216 13.28 10.43 -6.00
C ILE A 216 13.46 10.81 -7.46
N THR A 217 14.67 10.72 -7.98
CA THR A 217 14.97 10.98 -9.40
C THR A 217 14.12 10.09 -10.31
N SER A 218 13.98 8.81 -9.99
CA SER A 218 13.15 7.88 -10.77
C SER A 218 11.67 8.26 -10.79
N ILE A 219 11.15 8.83 -9.70
CA ILE A 219 9.77 9.35 -9.64
C ILE A 219 9.64 10.60 -10.53
N GLU A 220 10.56 11.54 -10.40
CA GLU A 220 10.54 12.79 -11.18
C GLU A 220 10.71 12.55 -12.68
N GLU A 221 11.56 11.60 -13.05
CA GLU A 221 11.70 11.20 -14.46
C GLU A 221 10.41 10.59 -14.98
N PHE A 222 9.74 9.77 -14.19
CA PHE A 222 8.45 9.22 -14.57
C PHE A 222 7.38 10.31 -14.71
N GLU A 223 7.37 11.32 -13.82
CA GLU A 223 6.45 12.46 -13.91
C GLU A 223 6.69 13.30 -15.16
N LYS A 224 7.95 13.47 -15.59
CA LYS A 224 8.28 14.19 -16.83
C LYS A 224 7.82 13.48 -18.10
N LEU A 225 7.60 12.17 -18.06
CA LEU A 225 7.04 11.38 -19.16
C LEU A 225 5.52 11.50 -19.27
N ASP A 226 4.89 12.18 -18.32
CA ASP A 226 3.45 12.42 -18.34
C ASP A 226 3.10 13.43 -19.45
N ASP A 227 2.47 12.92 -20.51
CA ASP A 227 1.98 13.74 -21.64
C ASP A 227 0.60 14.36 -21.35
N GLY A 228 0.04 14.16 -20.15
CA GLY A 228 -1.28 14.63 -19.77
C GLY A 228 -2.44 13.90 -20.44
N VAL A 229 -2.16 12.91 -21.30
CA VAL A 229 -3.19 12.14 -22.00
C VAL A 229 -3.86 11.14 -21.04
N LEU A 230 -5.17 11.26 -20.89
CA LEU A 230 -5.94 10.32 -20.07
C LEU A 230 -6.16 9.01 -20.83
N PRO A 231 -5.86 7.85 -20.23
CA PRO A 231 -6.16 6.56 -20.85
C PRO A 231 -7.66 6.31 -20.96
N GLY A 232 -8.14 5.89 -22.12
CA GLY A 232 -9.47 5.35 -22.43
C GLY A 232 -10.62 5.76 -21.51
N GLY A 233 -11.07 4.87 -20.65
CA GLY A 233 -12.22 5.14 -19.75
C GLY A 233 -12.05 6.30 -18.76
N LEU A 234 -10.82 6.80 -18.50
CA LEU A 234 -10.61 8.03 -17.73
C LEU A 234 -10.86 9.28 -18.57
N HIS A 235 -10.61 9.21 -19.89
CA HIS A 235 -10.98 10.28 -20.80
C HIS A 235 -12.52 10.43 -20.85
N ASP A 236 -13.25 9.33 -20.98
CA ASP A 236 -14.70 9.34 -20.99
C ASP A 236 -15.27 9.89 -19.67
N LEU A 237 -14.70 9.47 -18.54
CA LEU A 237 -15.05 10.01 -17.22
C LEU A 237 -14.84 11.52 -17.14
N HIS A 238 -13.71 12.01 -17.66
CA HIS A 238 -13.39 13.45 -17.68
C HIS A 238 -14.41 14.24 -18.54
N GLU A 239 -14.75 13.76 -19.73
CA GLU A 239 -15.76 14.39 -20.59
C GLU A 239 -17.15 14.40 -19.93
N MET A 240 -17.52 13.33 -19.22
CA MET A 240 -18.75 13.29 -18.43
C MET A 240 -18.76 14.34 -17.32
N LEU A 241 -17.63 14.55 -16.63
CA LEU A 241 -17.49 15.61 -15.61
C LEU A 241 -17.69 17.00 -16.21
N LEU A 242 -17.07 17.30 -17.35
CA LEU A 242 -17.22 18.59 -18.03
C LEU A 242 -18.67 18.88 -18.45
N SER A 243 -19.46 17.84 -18.70
CA SER A 243 -20.88 17.95 -19.10
C SER A 243 -21.88 17.76 -17.94
N SER A 244 -21.40 17.58 -16.70
CA SER A 244 -22.25 17.21 -15.54
C SER A 244 -23.16 18.33 -15.02
N GLY A 245 -22.88 19.59 -15.36
CA GLY A 245 -23.61 20.75 -14.85
C GLY A 245 -23.23 21.17 -13.41
N MET A 246 -22.13 20.64 -12.87
CA MET A 246 -21.52 21.17 -11.64
C MET A 246 -20.97 22.58 -11.87
N ASP A 247 -20.70 23.29 -10.77
CA ASP A 247 -19.91 24.52 -10.80
C ASP A 247 -18.46 24.26 -11.20
N GLU A 248 -17.79 25.29 -11.74
CA GLU A 248 -16.44 25.21 -12.28
C GLU A 248 -15.42 24.70 -11.25
N GLU A 249 -15.49 25.17 -9.98
CA GLU A 249 -14.59 24.74 -8.90
C GLU A 249 -14.75 23.25 -8.59
N SER A 250 -15.97 22.74 -8.58
CA SER A 250 -16.27 21.31 -8.36
C SER A 250 -15.80 20.45 -9.54
N ILE A 251 -15.95 20.95 -10.77
CA ILE A 251 -15.43 20.28 -11.98
C ILE A 251 -13.91 20.19 -11.90
N ASP A 252 -13.22 21.29 -11.62
CA ASP A 252 -11.76 21.33 -11.53
C ASP A 252 -11.23 20.38 -10.45
N ALA A 253 -11.89 20.34 -9.30
CA ALA A 253 -11.52 19.43 -8.21
C ALA A 253 -11.64 17.94 -8.63
N CYS A 254 -12.74 17.56 -9.28
CA CYS A 254 -12.93 16.20 -9.78
C CYS A 254 -12.01 15.88 -10.97
N ALA A 255 -11.82 16.80 -11.91
CA ALA A 255 -10.93 16.64 -13.04
C ALA A 255 -9.47 16.45 -12.59
N GLY A 256 -9.00 17.22 -11.61
CA GLY A 256 -7.69 17.03 -10.98
C GLY A 256 -7.54 15.64 -10.34
N ALA A 257 -8.59 15.12 -9.70
CA ALA A 257 -8.59 13.77 -9.16
C ALA A 257 -8.52 12.70 -10.27
N VAL A 258 -9.17 12.90 -11.42
CA VAL A 258 -9.08 12.03 -12.61
C VAL A 258 -7.67 12.08 -13.22
N GLN A 259 -7.02 13.24 -13.28
CA GLN A 259 -5.62 13.33 -13.72
C GLN A 259 -4.70 12.52 -12.81
N GLY A 260 -4.90 12.60 -11.49
CA GLY A 260 -4.20 11.73 -10.53
C GLY A 260 -4.42 10.23 -10.78
N LEU A 261 -5.63 9.81 -11.19
CA LEU A 261 -5.90 8.43 -11.62
C LEU A 261 -5.14 8.06 -12.90
N GLY A 262 -5.00 8.99 -13.84
CA GLY A 262 -4.18 8.82 -15.04
C GLY A 262 -2.72 8.51 -14.69
N PHE A 263 -2.14 9.27 -13.75
CA PHE A 263 -0.80 9.00 -13.22
C PHE A 263 -0.68 7.60 -12.61
N VAL A 264 -1.62 7.22 -11.73
CA VAL A 264 -1.64 5.87 -11.13
C VAL A 264 -1.72 4.79 -12.20
N ARG A 265 -2.57 4.97 -13.19
CA ARG A 265 -2.74 4.01 -14.29
C ARG A 265 -1.43 3.79 -15.07
N ARG A 266 -0.75 4.87 -15.44
CA ARG A 266 0.54 4.78 -16.14
C ARG A 266 1.59 4.05 -15.31
N ARG A 267 1.64 4.31 -13.98
CA ARG A 267 2.53 3.59 -13.05
C ARG A 267 2.21 2.10 -12.99
N LEU A 268 0.92 1.75 -12.98
CA LEU A 268 0.47 0.35 -12.98
C LEU A 268 0.82 -0.39 -14.28
N ASP A 269 0.83 0.32 -15.39
CA ASP A 269 1.09 -0.25 -16.73
C ASP A 269 2.57 -0.14 -17.15
N ALA A 270 3.41 0.53 -16.36
CA ALA A 270 4.82 0.72 -16.68
C ALA A 270 5.57 -0.62 -16.67
N PRO A 271 6.31 -0.95 -17.74
CA PRO A 271 7.11 -2.16 -17.79
C PRO A 271 8.26 -2.08 -16.76
N ASN A 272 8.63 -3.23 -16.21
CA ASN A 272 9.77 -3.39 -15.28
C ASN A 272 9.64 -2.64 -13.94
N THR A 273 8.45 -2.18 -13.57
CA THR A 273 8.19 -1.59 -12.26
C THR A 273 7.05 -2.34 -11.57
N SER A 274 7.20 -2.61 -10.27
CA SER A 274 6.05 -3.07 -9.50
C SER A 274 5.14 -1.88 -9.21
N GLY A 275 4.19 -1.63 -10.10
CA GLY A 275 3.20 -0.55 -9.94
C GLY A 275 2.19 -0.80 -8.80
N ILE A 276 2.30 -1.92 -8.09
CA ILE A 276 1.31 -2.35 -7.08
C ILE A 276 1.08 -1.31 -5.96
N HIS A 277 2.07 -0.47 -5.69
CA HIS A 277 1.96 0.60 -4.71
C HIS A 277 1.36 1.90 -5.28
N ALA A 278 1.21 2.00 -6.61
CA ALA A 278 0.74 3.23 -7.23
C ALA A 278 -0.61 3.73 -6.68
N PRO A 279 -1.60 2.85 -6.37
CA PRO A 279 -2.85 3.31 -5.77
C PRO A 279 -2.71 3.96 -4.39
N LEU A 280 -1.61 3.70 -3.65
CA LEU A 280 -1.32 4.37 -2.36
C LEU A 280 -1.11 5.87 -2.53
N ASN A 281 -0.61 6.29 -3.70
CA ASN A 281 -0.25 7.69 -3.93
C ASN A 281 -1.47 8.57 -4.28
N TRP A 282 -2.53 8.00 -4.84
CA TRP A 282 -3.67 8.79 -5.29
C TRP A 282 -4.30 9.67 -4.20
N PRO A 283 -4.52 9.21 -2.96
CA PRO A 283 -5.05 10.06 -1.89
C PRO A 283 -4.17 11.27 -1.57
N THR A 284 -2.86 11.23 -1.87
CA THR A 284 -1.95 12.35 -1.69
C THR A 284 -2.01 13.35 -2.85
N LEU A 285 -2.48 12.93 -4.03
CA LEU A 285 -2.56 13.75 -5.25
C LEU A 285 -3.85 14.58 -5.32
N VAL A 286 -4.92 14.14 -4.65
CA VAL A 286 -6.22 14.80 -4.73
C VAL A 286 -6.27 16.11 -3.94
N SER A 287 -7.08 17.07 -4.40
CA SER A 287 -7.27 18.36 -3.75
C SER A 287 -8.12 18.26 -2.47
N GLY A 288 -8.03 19.28 -1.59
CA GLY A 288 -8.93 19.39 -0.44
C GLY A 288 -10.39 19.53 -0.84
N ASP A 289 -10.65 20.20 -1.96
CA ASP A 289 -11.99 20.40 -2.49
C ASP A 289 -12.60 19.11 -2.99
N TYR A 290 -11.83 18.25 -3.64
CA TYR A 290 -12.31 16.90 -3.99
C TYR A 290 -12.65 16.08 -2.74
N ILE A 291 -11.82 16.12 -1.69
CA ILE A 291 -12.11 15.43 -0.42
C ILE A 291 -13.36 16.00 0.24
N ARG A 292 -13.59 17.32 0.15
CA ARG A 292 -14.84 17.96 0.62
C ARG A 292 -16.05 17.44 -0.16
N LEU A 293 -15.98 17.37 -1.50
CA LEU A 293 -17.04 16.82 -2.33
C LEU A 293 -17.36 15.36 -2.01
N LEU A 294 -16.35 14.55 -1.68
CA LEU A 294 -16.55 13.19 -1.16
C LEU A 294 -17.26 13.20 0.20
N GLY A 295 -16.90 14.13 1.10
CA GLY A 295 -17.57 14.29 2.39
C GLY A 295 -19.04 14.65 2.24
N ASP A 296 -19.36 15.49 1.25
CA ASP A 296 -20.72 15.88 0.88
C ASP A 296 -21.45 14.79 0.08
N ARG A 297 -20.84 13.61 -0.14
CA ARG A 297 -21.38 12.48 -0.93
C ARG A 297 -21.82 12.89 -2.33
N ARG A 298 -21.10 13.84 -2.97
CA ARG A 298 -21.40 14.24 -4.34
C ARG A 298 -21.27 13.04 -5.28
N PRO A 299 -22.31 12.75 -6.07
CA PRO A 299 -22.32 11.56 -6.94
C PRO A 299 -21.12 11.51 -7.91
N GLU A 300 -20.73 12.66 -8.47
CA GLU A 300 -19.61 12.77 -9.40
C GLU A 300 -18.28 12.40 -8.71
N ALA A 301 -18.07 12.89 -7.48
CA ALA A 301 -16.88 12.56 -6.70
C ALA A 301 -16.84 11.08 -6.29
N LEU A 302 -18.01 10.49 -5.94
CA LEU A 302 -18.13 9.06 -5.65
C LEU A 302 -17.83 8.21 -6.91
N ALA A 303 -18.28 8.64 -8.09
CA ALA A 303 -17.96 7.96 -9.34
C ALA A 303 -16.43 7.96 -9.60
N VAL A 304 -15.75 9.09 -9.41
CA VAL A 304 -14.28 9.15 -9.51
C VAL A 304 -13.61 8.23 -8.48
N LEU A 305 -14.09 8.19 -7.24
CA LEU A 305 -13.59 7.29 -6.20
C LEU A 305 -13.74 5.81 -6.60
N ALA A 306 -14.82 5.44 -7.29
CA ALA A 306 -15.03 4.08 -7.79
C ALA A 306 -13.93 3.66 -8.78
N HIS A 307 -13.42 4.58 -9.60
CA HIS A 307 -12.29 4.31 -10.51
C HIS A 307 -10.99 4.07 -9.76
N TRP A 308 -10.73 4.80 -8.66
CA TRP A 308 -9.62 4.45 -7.77
C TRP A 308 -9.79 3.06 -7.15
N ALA A 309 -11.00 2.74 -6.70
CA ALA A 309 -11.31 1.43 -6.14
C ALA A 309 -11.06 0.28 -7.14
N ALA A 310 -11.24 0.52 -8.45
CA ALA A 310 -10.88 -0.45 -9.49
C ALA A 310 -9.36 -0.72 -9.51
N TYR A 311 -8.51 0.28 -9.23
CA TYR A 311 -7.07 0.07 -9.11
C TYR A 311 -6.69 -0.67 -7.83
N LEU A 312 -7.38 -0.42 -6.70
CA LEU A 312 -7.22 -1.24 -5.50
C LEU A 312 -7.57 -2.70 -5.81
N HIS A 313 -8.67 -2.93 -6.51
CA HIS A 313 -9.10 -4.29 -6.90
C HIS A 313 -8.09 -4.98 -7.84
N ARG A 314 -7.53 -4.26 -8.81
CA ARG A 314 -6.46 -4.75 -9.67
C ARG A 314 -5.23 -5.18 -8.87
N CYS A 315 -4.93 -4.47 -7.78
CA CYS A 315 -3.80 -4.71 -6.87
C CYS A 315 -4.21 -5.52 -5.62
N ARG A 316 -5.32 -6.25 -5.63
CA ARG A 316 -5.87 -6.97 -4.46
C ARG A 316 -4.94 -8.03 -3.87
N GLY A 317 -3.90 -8.43 -4.58
CA GLY A 317 -2.83 -9.30 -4.06
C GLY A 317 -1.98 -8.63 -2.98
N PHE A 318 -1.96 -7.29 -2.94
CA PHE A 318 -1.30 -6.56 -1.87
C PHE A 318 -2.20 -6.55 -0.62
N TRP A 319 -1.68 -7.06 0.50
CA TRP A 319 -2.45 -7.28 1.73
C TRP A 319 -3.16 -6.03 2.27
N VAL A 320 -2.63 -4.82 1.97
CA VAL A 320 -3.25 -3.54 2.35
C VAL A 320 -4.60 -3.34 1.66
N PHE A 321 -4.72 -3.79 0.42
CA PHE A 321 -5.93 -3.57 -0.37
C PHE A 321 -6.93 -4.72 -0.25
N GLY A 322 -6.47 -5.98 -0.37
CA GLY A 322 -7.34 -7.15 -0.31
C GLY A 322 -8.58 -6.98 -1.21
N ASP A 323 -9.75 -7.20 -0.64
CA ASP A 323 -11.05 -7.06 -1.32
C ASP A 323 -11.68 -5.65 -1.22
N ALA A 324 -10.94 -4.65 -0.69
CA ALA A 324 -11.46 -3.31 -0.43
C ALA A 324 -11.96 -2.60 -1.70
N GLY A 325 -11.27 -2.82 -2.83
CA GLY A 325 -11.68 -2.24 -4.11
C GLY A 325 -13.08 -2.71 -4.53
N GLU A 326 -13.34 -4.01 -4.47
CA GLU A 326 -14.66 -4.56 -4.77
C GLU A 326 -15.73 -4.05 -3.79
N HIS A 327 -15.40 -4.01 -2.50
CA HIS A 327 -16.32 -3.52 -1.48
C HIS A 327 -16.72 -2.05 -1.73
N LEU A 328 -15.78 -1.18 -2.05
CA LEU A 328 -16.04 0.22 -2.40
C LEU A 328 -16.90 0.34 -3.65
N ILE A 329 -16.55 -0.36 -4.74
CA ILE A 329 -17.32 -0.30 -5.99
C ILE A 329 -18.77 -0.72 -5.76
N ARG A 330 -19.00 -1.87 -5.09
CA ARG A 330 -20.34 -2.36 -4.82
C ARG A 330 -21.12 -1.42 -3.89
N GLY A 331 -20.46 -0.80 -2.92
CA GLY A 331 -21.07 0.18 -2.02
C GLY A 331 -21.50 1.44 -2.77
N ILE A 332 -20.60 2.03 -3.55
CA ILE A 332 -20.86 3.23 -4.35
C ILE A 332 -21.99 2.96 -5.38
N CYS A 333 -21.96 1.81 -6.06
CA CYS A 333 -23.03 1.44 -7.01
C CYS A 333 -24.41 1.38 -6.35
N ARG A 334 -24.48 0.87 -5.11
CA ARG A 334 -25.75 0.83 -4.37
C ARG A 334 -26.23 2.22 -3.96
N GLU A 335 -25.31 3.10 -3.59
CA GLU A 335 -25.62 4.48 -3.19
C GLU A 335 -26.08 5.32 -4.37
N LEU A 336 -25.39 5.22 -5.51
CA LEU A 336 -25.67 6.04 -6.70
C LEU A 336 -26.88 5.56 -7.50
N GLY A 337 -27.12 4.25 -7.54
CA GLY A 337 -28.20 3.63 -8.28
C GLY A 337 -27.97 3.60 -9.81
N ASP A 338 -28.99 3.09 -10.54
CA ASP A 338 -28.87 2.72 -11.96
C ASP A 338 -28.60 3.90 -12.91
N ARG A 339 -29.01 5.09 -12.57
CA ARG A 339 -28.81 6.28 -13.43
C ARG A 339 -27.33 6.69 -13.56
N TRP A 340 -26.46 6.21 -12.65
CA TRP A 340 -25.02 6.45 -12.66
C TRP A 340 -24.23 5.30 -13.28
N LYS A 341 -24.90 4.32 -13.81
CA LYS A 341 -24.29 3.08 -14.33
C LYS A 341 -23.27 3.35 -15.42
N GLU A 342 -23.49 4.34 -16.28
CA GLU A 342 -22.55 4.73 -17.33
C GLU A 342 -21.20 5.21 -16.74
N TRP A 343 -21.22 6.01 -15.68
CA TRP A 343 -20.04 6.49 -14.96
C TRP A 343 -19.27 5.37 -14.26
N LEU A 344 -19.95 4.26 -13.98
CA LEU A 344 -19.43 3.12 -13.22
C LEU A 344 -19.09 1.91 -14.10
N LEU A 345 -19.18 2.02 -15.43
CA LEU A 345 -18.94 0.90 -16.34
C LEU A 345 -17.53 0.29 -16.13
N VAL A 346 -16.49 1.12 -16.12
CA VAL A 346 -15.10 0.65 -15.96
C VAL A 346 -14.89 0.00 -14.60
N PRO A 347 -15.26 0.61 -13.46
CA PRO A 347 -15.19 -0.03 -12.16
C PRO A 347 -15.95 -1.36 -12.07
N LEU A 348 -17.17 -1.44 -12.65
CA LEU A 348 -17.98 -2.66 -12.63
C LEU A 348 -17.36 -3.78 -13.48
N GLN A 349 -16.79 -3.45 -14.65
CA GLN A 349 -16.06 -4.41 -15.47
C GLN A 349 -14.85 -4.96 -14.71
N ALA A 350 -14.08 -4.11 -14.03
CA ALA A 350 -12.90 -4.53 -13.29
C ALA A 350 -13.18 -5.61 -12.24
N ILE A 351 -14.37 -5.63 -11.62
CA ILE A 351 -14.75 -6.66 -10.64
C ILE A 351 -15.50 -7.84 -11.25
N SER A 352 -15.90 -7.76 -12.53
CA SER A 352 -16.59 -8.83 -13.24
C SER A 352 -15.64 -9.76 -13.98
N ASP A 353 -14.48 -9.27 -14.38
CA ASP A 353 -13.46 -9.99 -15.16
C ASP A 353 -12.58 -10.89 -14.27
N THR A 354 -12.96 -11.08 -13.00
CA THR A 354 -12.24 -11.86 -11.99
C THR A 354 -12.98 -13.13 -11.62
#